data_e74bc017f7628948aab644970707dbd0
#
_entry.id   e74bc017f7628948aab644970707dbd0
#
_cell.length_a   1.000
_cell.length_b   1.000
_cell.length_c   1.000
_cell.angle_alpha   90.00
_cell.angle_beta   90.00
_cell.angle_gamma   90.00
#
_symmetry.space_group_name_H-M   'P 1'
#
loop_
_entity.id
_entity.type
_entity.pdbx_description
1 polymer ?
#
loop_
_entity_poly.entity_id
_entity_poly.type
_entity_poly.pdbx_seq_one_letter_code
_entity_poly.pdbx_strand_id
1 'polypeptide(L)'
;MKNKDGLPVRLMFQDEARFGRMTDPRACWAPAPYRPVVDLALIREFRYEYAAISPWDGSLDYMTCEKMNTENMSSFLKQVSESHADDFIVMVLDGASSHKSKDLIIPKNVSLVLLPPYSPELNPAEQIWNVLRRNYFANRVFDSLDAATEQAEYGLTQMASDKPSMKSLSNWPWINAILKA
;
A
#
# COMPACT_ATOMS: atom_id res chain seq x y z
N MET A 1 15.33 17.94 -5.23
CA MET A 1 16.49 17.29 -4.56
C MET A 1 17.10 16.28 -5.52
N LYS A 2 18.43 16.13 -5.56
CA LYS A 2 19.13 15.12 -6.38
C LYS A 2 20.07 14.31 -5.49
N ASN A 3 20.25 13.03 -5.81
CA ASN A 3 21.24 12.19 -5.13
C ASN A 3 22.67 12.54 -5.60
N LYS A 4 23.68 11.84 -5.04
CA LYS A 4 25.11 12.01 -5.39
C LYS A 4 25.43 11.71 -6.87
N ASP A 5 24.60 10.91 -7.54
CA ASP A 5 24.75 10.53 -8.96
C ASP A 5 23.94 11.45 -9.89
N GLY A 6 23.30 12.49 -9.34
CA GLY A 6 22.53 13.47 -10.10
C GLY A 6 21.09 13.08 -10.41
N LEU A 7 20.62 11.89 -9.97
CA LEU A 7 19.26 11.45 -10.17
C LEU A 7 18.27 12.23 -9.29
N PRO A 8 17.07 12.56 -9.76
CA PRO A 8 16.00 13.08 -8.92
C PRO A 8 15.71 12.13 -7.75
N VAL A 9 15.45 12.66 -6.57
CA VAL A 9 15.07 11.85 -5.40
C VAL A 9 13.56 11.75 -5.34
N ARG A 10 13.07 10.51 -5.34
CA ARG A 10 11.66 10.15 -5.13
C ARG A 10 11.47 9.58 -3.73
N LEU A 11 10.67 10.22 -2.91
CA LEU A 11 10.24 9.67 -1.63
C LEU A 11 9.00 8.81 -1.83
N MET A 12 9.04 7.58 -1.31
CA MET A 12 7.90 6.67 -1.29
C MET A 12 7.73 6.05 0.09
N PHE A 13 6.49 5.77 0.47
CA PHE A 13 6.14 5.05 1.69
C PHE A 13 5.54 3.70 1.31
N GLN A 14 6.07 2.64 1.89
CA GLN A 14 5.70 1.27 1.61
C GLN A 14 5.03 0.63 2.82
N ASP A 15 4.07 -0.26 2.56
CA ASP A 15 3.42 -1.09 3.56
C ASP A 15 2.83 -2.36 2.94
N GLU A 16 2.48 -3.34 3.78
CA GLU A 16 1.80 -4.57 3.38
C GLU A 16 0.49 -4.76 4.14
N ALA A 17 -0.47 -5.32 3.44
CA ALA A 17 -1.73 -5.74 4.05
C ALA A 17 -2.20 -7.08 3.50
N ARG A 18 -3.11 -7.73 4.22
CA ARG A 18 -3.80 -8.93 3.73
C ARG A 18 -5.26 -8.61 3.44
N PHE A 19 -5.73 -9.16 2.33
CA PHE A 19 -7.12 -9.09 1.89
C PHE A 19 -7.62 -10.48 1.53
N GLY A 20 -8.91 -10.75 1.72
CA GLY A 20 -9.44 -12.07 1.46
C GLY A 20 -10.92 -12.19 1.76
N ARG A 21 -11.37 -13.40 2.11
CA ARG A 21 -12.78 -13.76 2.21
C ARG A 21 -13.43 -13.45 3.56
N MET A 22 -12.69 -12.90 4.52
CA MET A 22 -13.28 -12.46 5.78
C MET A 22 -14.03 -11.16 5.56
N THR A 23 -15.34 -11.16 5.79
CA THR A 23 -16.17 -9.96 5.67
C THR A 23 -15.75 -8.91 6.70
N ASP A 24 -15.64 -7.66 6.27
CA ASP A 24 -15.41 -6.47 7.09
C ASP A 24 -16.76 -5.70 7.24
N PRO A 25 -17.57 -5.99 8.26
CA PRO A 25 -18.86 -5.34 8.43
C PRO A 25 -18.66 -3.90 8.90
N ARG A 26 -19.23 -2.96 8.17
CA ARG A 26 -19.13 -1.53 8.46
C ARG A 26 -20.50 -0.86 8.45
N ALA A 27 -20.64 0.18 9.29
CA ALA A 27 -21.81 1.03 9.25
C ALA A 27 -21.98 1.67 7.88
N CYS A 28 -23.20 1.71 7.38
CA CYS A 28 -23.56 2.38 6.15
C CYS A 28 -24.82 3.22 6.33
N TRP A 29 -25.00 4.21 5.47
CA TRP A 29 -26.20 5.02 5.44
C TRP A 29 -27.33 4.24 4.78
N ALA A 30 -28.53 4.30 5.40
CA ALA A 30 -29.74 3.74 4.84
C ALA A 30 -30.93 4.67 5.14
N PRO A 31 -31.97 4.72 4.27
CA PRO A 31 -33.18 5.47 4.55
C PRO A 31 -33.92 4.87 5.76
N ALA A 32 -34.38 5.73 6.66
CA ALA A 32 -35.27 5.28 7.75
C ALA A 32 -36.59 4.76 7.19
N PRO A 33 -37.20 3.69 7.76
CA PRO A 33 -36.79 2.95 8.97
C PRO A 33 -35.91 1.71 8.68
N TYR A 34 -35.38 1.57 7.48
CA TYR A 34 -34.65 0.36 7.05
C TYR A 34 -33.34 0.20 7.79
N ARG A 35 -33.08 -1.01 8.29
CA ARG A 35 -31.77 -1.42 8.85
C ARG A 35 -31.10 -2.35 7.84
N PRO A 36 -29.96 -1.98 7.28
CA PRO A 36 -29.22 -2.87 6.39
C PRO A 36 -28.83 -4.16 7.12
N VAL A 37 -29.01 -5.28 6.41
CA VAL A 37 -28.52 -6.59 6.84
C VAL A 37 -27.35 -6.93 5.96
N VAL A 38 -26.24 -7.39 6.54
CA VAL A 38 -25.02 -7.77 5.86
C VAL A 38 -24.73 -9.23 6.13
N ASP A 39 -24.50 -9.99 5.07
CA ASP A 39 -24.04 -11.36 5.18
C ASP A 39 -22.58 -11.40 5.68
N LEU A 40 -22.26 -12.37 6.52
CA LEU A 40 -20.94 -12.55 7.10
C LEU A 40 -20.30 -13.85 6.60
N ALA A 41 -19.11 -13.74 6.06
CA ALA A 41 -18.23 -14.86 5.82
C ALA A 41 -17.01 -14.78 6.75
N LEU A 42 -16.75 -15.82 7.52
CA LEU A 42 -15.62 -15.92 8.45
C LEU A 42 -14.53 -16.87 7.90
N ILE A 43 -14.34 -16.86 6.59
CA ILE A 43 -13.40 -17.73 5.91
C ILE A 43 -12.01 -17.08 5.94
N ARG A 44 -11.05 -17.77 6.56
CA ARG A 44 -9.68 -17.28 6.75
C ARG A 44 -8.78 -17.65 5.57
N GLU A 45 -9.10 -17.14 4.41
CA GLU A 45 -8.28 -17.24 3.19
C GLU A 45 -7.88 -15.83 2.77
N PHE A 46 -6.57 -15.62 2.50
CA PHE A 46 -6.02 -14.29 2.26
C PHE A 46 -4.94 -14.32 1.16
N ARG A 47 -4.80 -13.20 0.45
CA ARG A 47 -3.62 -12.79 -0.32
C ARG A 47 -2.98 -11.59 0.37
N TYR A 48 -1.76 -11.31 0.01
CA TYR A 48 -1.00 -10.19 0.55
C TYR A 48 -0.79 -9.16 -0.54
N GLU A 49 -1.05 -7.91 -0.19
CA GLU A 49 -0.86 -6.75 -1.04
C GLU A 49 0.34 -5.96 -0.54
N TYR A 50 1.29 -5.70 -1.42
CA TYR A 50 2.36 -4.74 -1.22
C TYR A 50 1.98 -3.45 -1.91
N ALA A 51 2.19 -2.31 -1.28
CA ALA A 51 1.99 -1.02 -1.93
C ALA A 51 3.06 -0.02 -1.54
N ALA A 52 3.42 0.86 -2.47
CA ALA A 52 4.30 1.98 -2.24
C ALA A 52 3.69 3.24 -2.87
N ILE A 53 3.56 4.31 -2.08
CA ILE A 53 2.95 5.57 -2.50
C ILE A 53 3.94 6.72 -2.42
N SER A 54 3.98 7.55 -3.47
CA SER A 54 4.73 8.80 -3.49
C SER A 54 3.84 9.97 -3.08
N PRO A 55 4.07 10.64 -1.94
CA PRO A 55 3.30 11.80 -1.52
C PRO A 55 3.47 13.01 -2.45
N TRP A 56 4.53 13.03 -3.25
CA TRP A 56 4.82 14.15 -4.14
C TRP A 56 3.86 14.24 -5.33
N ASP A 57 3.65 13.13 -6.01
CA ASP A 57 2.87 13.06 -7.26
C ASP A 57 1.67 12.11 -7.19
N GLY A 58 1.52 11.35 -6.08
CA GLY A 58 0.43 10.38 -5.91
C GLY A 58 0.63 9.10 -6.70
N SER A 59 1.85 8.83 -7.19
CA SER A 59 2.15 7.55 -7.84
C SER A 59 2.01 6.42 -6.82
N LEU A 60 1.30 5.37 -7.19
CA LEU A 60 1.04 4.17 -6.39
C LEU A 60 1.48 2.95 -7.18
N ASP A 61 2.50 2.26 -6.67
CA ASP A 61 2.91 0.94 -7.14
C ASP A 61 2.34 -0.11 -6.18
N TYR A 62 1.91 -1.26 -6.71
CA TYR A 62 1.38 -2.35 -5.91
C TYR A 62 1.67 -3.71 -6.53
N MET A 63 1.62 -4.75 -5.71
CA MET A 63 1.82 -6.14 -6.12
C MET A 63 1.03 -7.07 -5.21
N THR A 64 0.30 -8.00 -5.81
CA THR A 64 -0.40 -9.09 -5.11
C THR A 64 0.46 -10.33 -5.04
N CYS A 65 0.49 -11.02 -3.90
CA CYS A 65 1.22 -12.27 -3.75
C CYS A 65 0.60 -13.23 -2.72
N GLU A 66 1.03 -14.48 -2.76
CA GLU A 66 0.50 -15.52 -1.87
C GLU A 66 1.06 -15.44 -0.45
N LYS A 67 2.26 -14.91 -0.28
CA LYS A 67 2.99 -14.89 0.99
C LYS A 67 3.71 -13.57 1.19
N MET A 68 3.73 -13.12 2.42
CA MET A 68 4.58 -12.02 2.84
C MET A 68 5.93 -12.59 3.28
N ASN A 69 6.95 -12.42 2.43
CA ASN A 69 8.30 -12.93 2.67
C ASN A 69 9.36 -12.05 1.98
N THR A 70 10.64 -12.32 2.27
CA THR A 70 11.78 -11.56 1.72
C THR A 70 11.89 -11.65 0.20
N GLU A 71 11.53 -12.78 -0.42
CA GLU A 71 11.57 -12.99 -1.86
C GLU A 71 10.55 -12.07 -2.58
N ASN A 72 9.30 -12.05 -2.08
CA ASN A 72 8.26 -11.19 -2.62
C ASN A 72 8.58 -9.72 -2.38
N MET A 73 9.16 -9.38 -1.22
CA MET A 73 9.64 -8.01 -0.97
C MET A 73 10.74 -7.62 -1.95
N SER A 74 11.70 -8.50 -2.24
CA SER A 74 12.74 -8.26 -3.25
C SER A 74 12.15 -8.06 -4.65
N SER A 75 11.12 -8.85 -5.01
CA SER A 75 10.40 -8.74 -6.28
C SER A 75 9.65 -7.42 -6.38
N PHE A 76 9.00 -7.00 -5.30
CA PHE A 76 8.30 -5.72 -5.23
C PHE A 76 9.26 -4.53 -5.37
N LEU A 77 10.38 -4.54 -4.63
CA LEU A 77 11.41 -3.51 -4.75
C LEU A 77 11.98 -3.42 -6.17
N LYS A 78 12.17 -4.57 -6.83
CA LYS A 78 12.61 -4.62 -8.23
C LYS A 78 11.57 -3.98 -9.15
N GLN A 79 10.29 -4.34 -9.01
CA GLN A 79 9.19 -3.75 -9.80
C GLN A 79 9.16 -2.23 -9.65
N VAL A 80 9.20 -1.70 -8.42
CA VAL A 80 9.18 -0.25 -8.13
C VAL A 80 10.43 0.42 -8.72
N SER A 81 11.61 -0.21 -8.59
CA SER A 81 12.87 0.27 -9.17
C SER A 81 12.78 0.42 -10.70
N GLU A 82 12.19 -0.55 -11.39
CA GLU A 82 12.02 -0.56 -12.84
C GLU A 82 10.96 0.46 -13.30
N SER A 83 9.86 0.61 -12.53
CA SER A 83 8.81 1.62 -12.80
C SER A 83 9.31 3.06 -12.68
N HIS A 84 10.38 3.28 -11.88
CA HIS A 84 10.95 4.59 -11.62
C HIS A 84 12.47 4.59 -11.88
N ALA A 85 12.90 4.07 -13.03
CA ALA A 85 14.31 3.85 -13.36
C ALA A 85 15.15 5.15 -13.42
N ASP A 86 14.49 6.29 -13.70
CA ASP A 86 15.14 7.61 -13.78
C ASP A 86 15.24 8.34 -12.43
N ASP A 87 14.69 7.73 -11.36
CA ASP A 87 14.70 8.30 -10.01
C ASP A 87 15.60 7.50 -9.07
N PHE A 88 16.11 8.17 -8.04
CA PHE A 88 16.65 7.54 -6.84
C PHE A 88 15.55 7.48 -5.78
N ILE A 89 15.11 6.29 -5.43
CA ILE A 89 13.97 6.04 -4.55
C ILE A 89 14.44 5.96 -3.11
N VAL A 90 13.91 6.80 -2.25
CA VAL A 90 14.00 6.68 -0.79
C VAL A 90 12.70 6.03 -0.33
N MET A 91 12.76 4.74 -0.02
CA MET A 91 11.61 3.96 0.42
C MET A 91 11.55 3.92 1.93
N VAL A 92 10.51 4.52 2.50
CA VAL A 92 10.22 4.50 3.94
C VAL A 92 9.25 3.35 4.23
N LEU A 93 9.60 2.50 5.19
CA LEU A 93 8.84 1.29 5.54
C LEU A 93 9.01 0.94 7.01
N ASP A 94 8.19 0.04 7.51
CA ASP A 94 8.28 -0.43 8.88
C ASP A 94 9.48 -1.37 9.11
N GLY A 95 9.64 -1.81 10.36
CA GLY A 95 10.72 -2.69 10.78
C GLY A 95 10.40 -4.18 10.72
N ALA A 96 9.53 -4.65 9.83
CA ALA A 96 9.20 -6.06 9.67
C ALA A 96 10.47 -6.92 9.42
N SER A 97 10.41 -8.20 9.77
CA SER A 97 11.56 -9.12 9.63
C SER A 97 11.99 -9.31 8.17
N SER A 98 11.05 -9.28 7.23
CA SER A 98 11.30 -9.33 5.79
C SER A 98 12.15 -8.16 5.29
N HIS A 99 12.00 -6.97 5.90
CA HIS A 99 12.71 -5.75 5.55
C HIS A 99 14.14 -5.68 6.11
N LYS A 100 14.44 -6.49 7.13
CA LYS A 100 15.76 -6.56 7.80
C LYS A 100 16.55 -7.81 7.43
N SER A 101 16.01 -8.66 6.56
CA SER A 101 16.68 -9.89 6.13
C SER A 101 17.98 -9.56 5.39
N LYS A 102 19.03 -10.35 5.64
CA LYS A 102 20.30 -10.28 4.90
C LYS A 102 20.16 -10.75 3.45
N ASP A 103 19.11 -11.52 3.16
CA ASP A 103 18.80 -12.05 1.84
C ASP A 103 17.93 -11.09 1.00
N LEU A 104 17.56 -9.91 1.56
CA LEU A 104 16.79 -8.91 0.83
C LEU A 104 17.63 -8.28 -0.27
N ILE A 105 17.16 -8.41 -1.50
CA ILE A 105 17.80 -7.81 -2.67
C ILE A 105 17.27 -6.41 -2.87
N ILE A 106 18.13 -5.41 -2.65
CA ILE A 106 17.78 -3.99 -2.82
C ILE A 106 18.38 -3.49 -4.14
N PRO A 107 17.58 -2.97 -5.08
CA PRO A 107 18.05 -2.38 -6.33
C PRO A 107 18.98 -1.16 -6.09
N LYS A 108 19.87 -0.88 -7.03
CA LYS A 108 20.88 0.19 -6.89
C LYS A 108 20.30 1.59 -6.72
N ASN A 109 19.16 1.86 -7.33
CA ASN A 109 18.46 3.14 -7.22
C ASN A 109 17.45 3.19 -6.07
N VAL A 110 17.47 2.22 -5.15
CA VAL A 110 16.58 2.18 -3.96
C VAL A 110 17.40 2.25 -2.68
N SER A 111 16.97 3.07 -1.74
CA SER A 111 17.48 3.13 -0.36
C SER A 111 16.33 2.96 0.62
N LEU A 112 16.49 2.06 1.59
CA LEU A 112 15.46 1.80 2.60
C LEU A 112 15.70 2.64 3.85
N VAL A 113 14.62 3.22 4.38
CA VAL A 113 14.60 3.98 5.63
C VAL A 113 13.54 3.38 6.52
N LEU A 114 13.94 2.87 7.67
CA LEU A 114 13.02 2.24 8.62
C LEU A 114 12.34 3.30 9.49
N LEU A 115 11.02 3.18 9.61
CA LEU A 115 10.24 3.90 10.61
C LEU A 115 10.61 3.46 12.04
N PRO A 116 10.40 4.32 13.04
CA PRO A 116 10.47 3.90 14.43
C PRO A 116 9.53 2.71 14.70
N PRO A 117 9.88 1.81 15.62
CA PRO A 117 9.01 0.71 15.99
C PRO A 117 7.64 1.21 16.48
N TYR A 118 6.57 0.49 16.13
CA TYR A 118 5.19 0.77 16.58
C TYR A 118 4.69 2.19 16.24
N SER A 119 5.03 2.70 15.06
CA SER A 119 4.64 4.04 14.61
C SER A 119 3.88 4.02 13.26
N PRO A 120 2.76 3.27 13.14
CA PRO A 120 1.98 3.22 11.90
C PRO A 120 1.38 4.58 11.53
N GLU A 121 1.17 5.47 12.52
CA GLU A 121 0.71 6.85 12.31
C GLU A 121 1.70 7.71 11.51
N LEU A 122 2.93 7.26 11.34
CA LEU A 122 3.92 7.94 10.50
C LEU A 122 3.95 7.39 9.06
N ASN A 123 3.18 6.31 8.77
CA ASN A 123 3.17 5.70 7.46
C ASN A 123 1.87 6.05 6.69
N PRO A 124 1.91 6.99 5.73
CA PRO A 124 0.73 7.32 4.93
C PRO A 124 0.24 6.17 4.05
N ALA A 125 1.06 5.14 3.79
CA ALA A 125 0.64 3.96 3.05
C ALA A 125 -0.50 3.19 3.74
N GLU A 126 -0.60 3.25 5.07
CA GLU A 126 -1.73 2.70 5.84
C GLU A 126 -3.11 3.23 5.36
N GLN A 127 -3.15 4.45 4.83
CA GLN A 127 -4.38 5.04 4.32
C GLN A 127 -4.86 4.36 3.03
N ILE A 128 -3.96 3.74 2.25
CA ILE A 128 -4.32 2.94 1.08
C ILE A 128 -5.23 1.80 1.53
N TRP A 129 -4.84 1.10 2.59
CA TRP A 129 -5.60 -0.02 3.13
C TRP A 129 -6.93 0.40 3.73
N ASN A 130 -6.97 1.56 4.37
CA ASN A 130 -8.22 2.13 4.90
C ASN A 130 -9.22 2.44 3.77
N VAL A 131 -8.75 3.02 2.67
CA VAL A 131 -9.58 3.30 1.49
C VAL A 131 -10.02 1.99 0.82
N LEU A 132 -9.09 1.04 0.64
CA LEU A 132 -9.39 -0.24 0.00
C LEU A 132 -10.44 -1.03 0.80
N ARG A 133 -10.27 -1.13 2.13
CA ARG A 133 -11.25 -1.79 3.01
C ARG A 133 -12.61 -1.11 2.97
N ARG A 134 -12.64 0.22 3.05
CA ARG A 134 -13.90 0.97 3.14
C ARG A 134 -14.68 1.00 1.83
N ASN A 135 -14.00 1.19 0.71
CA ASN A 135 -14.67 1.45 -0.57
C ASN A 135 -14.87 0.18 -1.41
N TYR A 136 -14.04 -0.86 -1.21
CA TYR A 136 -14.02 -2.03 -2.06
C TYR A 136 -14.36 -3.33 -1.33
N PHE A 137 -14.16 -3.41 -0.02
CA PHE A 137 -14.38 -4.63 0.78
C PHE A 137 -15.52 -4.52 1.79
N ALA A 138 -15.90 -3.31 2.21
CA ALA A 138 -16.93 -3.12 3.23
C ALA A 138 -18.25 -3.81 2.84
N ASN A 139 -18.77 -4.62 3.77
CA ASN A 139 -20.07 -5.29 3.64
C ASN A 139 -20.16 -6.26 2.43
N ARG A 140 -19.04 -6.79 1.96
CA ARG A 140 -18.99 -7.74 0.85
C ARG A 140 -18.67 -9.15 1.33
N VAL A 141 -19.28 -10.13 0.69
CA VAL A 141 -18.95 -11.56 0.78
C VAL A 141 -18.38 -11.99 -0.57
N PHE A 142 -17.32 -12.79 -0.54
CA PHE A 142 -16.65 -13.28 -1.74
C PHE A 142 -16.78 -14.81 -1.81
N ASP A 143 -17.19 -15.32 -2.96
CA ASP A 143 -17.43 -16.77 -3.19
C ASP A 143 -16.09 -17.54 -3.26
N SER A 144 -15.01 -16.89 -3.65
CA SER A 144 -13.68 -17.48 -3.74
C SER A 144 -12.58 -16.51 -3.28
N LEU A 145 -11.39 -17.03 -3.00
CA LEU A 145 -10.21 -16.20 -2.75
C LEU A 145 -9.81 -15.41 -3.99
N ASP A 146 -9.97 -15.99 -5.17
CA ASP A 146 -9.67 -15.32 -6.44
C ASP A 146 -10.59 -14.10 -6.64
N ALA A 147 -11.90 -14.23 -6.38
CA ALA A 147 -12.84 -13.11 -6.44
C ALA A 147 -12.46 -11.97 -5.47
N ALA A 148 -11.99 -12.31 -4.25
CA ALA A 148 -11.50 -11.31 -3.31
C ALA A 148 -10.19 -10.65 -3.78
N THR A 149 -9.30 -11.42 -4.42
CA THR A 149 -8.04 -10.94 -5.00
C THR A 149 -8.31 -9.99 -6.17
N GLU A 150 -9.16 -10.39 -7.11
CA GLU A 150 -9.59 -9.53 -8.24
C GLU A 150 -10.20 -8.21 -7.75
N GLN A 151 -10.96 -8.25 -6.64
CA GLN A 151 -11.53 -7.04 -6.04
C GLN A 151 -10.45 -6.14 -5.44
N ALA A 152 -9.40 -6.70 -4.82
CA ALA A 152 -8.28 -5.94 -4.29
C ALA A 152 -7.49 -5.27 -5.42
N GLU A 153 -7.14 -6.03 -6.45
CA GLU A 153 -6.42 -5.54 -7.63
C GLU A 153 -7.22 -4.48 -8.38
N TYR A 154 -8.53 -4.67 -8.54
CA TYR A 154 -9.42 -3.66 -9.11
C TYR A 154 -9.37 -2.37 -8.30
N GLY A 155 -9.50 -2.46 -6.97
CA GLY A 155 -9.44 -1.30 -6.08
C GLY A 155 -8.11 -0.57 -6.18
N LEU A 156 -6.99 -1.29 -6.13
CA LEU A 156 -5.64 -0.73 -6.25
C LEU A 156 -5.41 -0.10 -7.64
N THR A 157 -5.91 -0.72 -8.71
CA THR A 157 -5.85 -0.15 -10.07
C THR A 157 -6.60 1.19 -10.17
N GLN A 158 -7.83 1.25 -9.60
CA GLN A 158 -8.60 2.49 -9.57
C GLN A 158 -7.87 3.58 -8.78
N MET A 159 -7.32 3.24 -7.62
CA MET A 159 -6.55 4.16 -6.78
C MET A 159 -5.28 4.63 -7.49
N ALA A 160 -4.51 3.75 -8.14
CA ALA A 160 -3.31 4.10 -8.88
C ALA A 160 -3.59 5.01 -10.09
N SER A 161 -4.77 4.90 -10.69
CA SER A 161 -5.21 5.78 -11.78
C SER A 161 -5.61 7.18 -11.32
N ASP A 162 -5.99 7.35 -10.04
CA ASP A 162 -6.37 8.63 -9.44
C ASP A 162 -5.24 9.25 -8.61
N LYS A 163 -4.18 9.64 -9.28
CA LYS A 163 -3.00 10.29 -8.64
C LYS A 163 -3.35 11.51 -7.78
N PRO A 164 -4.28 12.41 -8.17
CA PRO A 164 -4.67 13.54 -7.32
C PRO A 164 -5.22 13.10 -5.96
N SER A 165 -6.10 12.11 -5.93
CA SER A 165 -6.64 11.58 -4.67
C SER A 165 -5.54 10.88 -3.85
N MET A 166 -4.67 10.09 -4.48
CA MET A 166 -3.55 9.44 -3.81
C MET A 166 -2.56 10.44 -3.22
N LYS A 167 -2.26 11.50 -3.95
CA LYS A 167 -1.46 12.61 -3.43
C LYS A 167 -2.13 13.27 -2.22
N SER A 168 -3.41 13.58 -2.29
CA SER A 168 -4.17 14.19 -1.17
C SER A 168 -4.17 13.30 0.07
N LEU A 169 -4.25 11.98 -0.13
CA LEU A 169 -4.25 10.98 0.93
C LEU A 169 -2.92 10.89 1.69
N SER A 170 -1.81 11.03 0.99
CA SER A 170 -0.46 10.77 1.50
C SER A 170 0.39 12.01 1.77
N ASN A 171 0.06 13.16 1.20
CA ASN A 171 0.86 14.38 1.31
C ASN A 171 0.56 15.14 2.61
N TRP A 172 0.97 14.57 3.73
CA TRP A 172 0.77 15.17 5.04
C TRP A 172 1.66 16.39 5.27
N PRO A 173 1.25 17.35 6.14
CA PRO A 173 1.97 18.61 6.32
C PRO A 173 3.46 18.45 6.64
N TRP A 174 3.83 17.50 7.51
CA TRP A 174 5.20 17.26 7.90
C TRP A 174 6.04 16.65 6.74
N ILE A 175 5.45 15.75 5.92
CA ILE A 175 6.12 15.19 4.74
C ILE A 175 6.38 16.31 3.72
N ASN A 176 5.39 17.17 3.52
CA ASN A 176 5.50 18.31 2.61
C ASN A 176 6.58 19.31 3.05
N ALA A 177 6.77 19.49 4.36
CA ALA A 177 7.84 20.33 4.89
C ALA A 177 9.25 19.77 4.56
N ILE A 178 9.43 18.46 4.66
CA ILE A 178 10.69 17.77 4.31
C ILE A 178 10.97 17.87 2.81
N LEU A 179 9.94 17.69 1.97
CA LEU A 179 10.11 17.72 0.51
C LEU A 179 10.42 19.11 -0.05
N LYS A 180 10.17 20.17 0.72
CA LYS A 180 10.45 21.56 0.34
C LYS A 180 11.76 22.10 0.91
N ALA A 181 12.36 21.39 1.85
CA ALA A 181 13.64 21.73 2.45
C ALA A 181 14.80 21.29 1.55
#